data_cda465a1a44e99d672fa45e15ec28546
#
_entry.id   cda465a1a44e99d672fa45e15ec28546
#
_cell.length_a   1.000
_cell.length_b   1.000
_cell.length_c   1.000
_cell.angle_alpha   90.00
_cell.angle_beta   90.00
_cell.angle_gamma   90.00
#
_symmetry.space_group_name_H-M   'P 1'
#
loop_
_entity.id
_entity.type
_entity.pdbx_description
1 polymer ?
#
loop_
_entity_poly.entity_id
_entity_poly.type
_entity_poly.pdbx_seq_one_letter_code
_entity_poly.pdbx_strand_id
1 'polypeptide(L)'
;MSNTTQLAQHIEFLNKDKNKQLFSFERFLIDKNRLRSATYSSKGRMSRAILALYASAKPKDWEHCDREVLVQNIFFTTDKPNLHHVFPINSEYVRNNQHKNNITADSLMNIAYLTQITNLGITNRPPLEYIKDYDKPEFEAIMNSHFLSDELLIWARSGAMPDNALDLFIESRVNNILLDLKTKLSGITFEEIDTMDLKEAVAA
;
A
#
# COMPACT_ATOMS: atom_id res chain seq x y z
N MET A 1 23.04 13.65 -2.99
CA MET A 1 23.34 14.90 -2.27
C MET A 1 23.77 14.57 -0.85
N SER A 2 24.77 15.26 -0.31
CA SER A 2 25.20 15.05 1.08
C SER A 2 24.17 15.61 2.07
N ASN A 3 24.08 15.03 3.27
CA ASN A 3 23.18 15.52 4.33
C ASN A 3 23.43 17.02 4.68
N THR A 4 24.64 17.49 4.51
CA THR A 4 25.03 18.89 4.75
C THR A 4 24.37 19.84 3.75
N THR A 5 24.27 19.46 2.48
CA THR A 5 23.61 20.26 1.44
C THR A 5 22.11 20.37 1.69
N GLN A 6 21.46 19.29 2.14
CA GLN A 6 20.04 19.31 2.49
C GLN A 6 19.77 20.19 3.72
N LEU A 7 20.63 20.13 4.73
CA LEU A 7 20.49 20.97 5.92
C LEU A 7 20.62 22.46 5.58
N ALA A 8 21.59 22.82 4.74
CA ALA A 8 21.77 24.19 4.28
C ALA A 8 20.54 24.72 3.52
N GLN A 9 19.94 23.89 2.65
CA GLN A 9 18.69 24.23 1.94
C GLN A 9 17.51 24.43 2.89
N HIS A 10 17.37 23.58 3.93
CA HIS A 10 16.34 23.73 4.94
C HIS A 10 16.50 25.03 5.75
N ILE A 11 17.72 25.38 6.13
CA ILE A 11 18.02 26.63 6.86
C ILE A 11 17.71 27.84 5.98
N GLU A 12 18.09 27.81 4.71
CA GLU A 12 17.78 28.86 3.76
C GLU A 12 16.30 29.08 3.55
N PHE A 13 15.52 27.96 3.43
CA PHE A 13 14.06 28.01 3.34
C PHE A 13 13.43 28.65 4.58
N LEU A 14 13.87 28.25 5.77
CA LEU A 14 13.34 28.79 7.03
C LEU A 14 13.64 30.30 7.19
N ASN A 15 14.72 30.75 6.62
CA ASN A 15 15.22 32.13 6.82
C ASN A 15 14.79 33.12 5.72
N LYS A 16 14.47 32.67 4.51
CA LYS A 16 14.40 33.59 3.37
C LYS A 16 13.12 33.59 2.54
N ASP A 17 12.42 32.52 2.39
CA ASP A 17 11.23 32.54 1.51
C ASP A 17 10.36 31.30 1.67
N LYS A 18 9.19 31.46 2.26
CA LYS A 18 8.19 30.41 2.43
C LYS A 18 7.60 29.88 1.10
N ASN A 19 7.85 30.59 0.01
CA ASN A 19 7.36 30.21 -1.33
C ASN A 19 8.41 29.47 -2.17
N LYS A 20 9.65 29.36 -1.66
CA LYS A 20 10.69 28.63 -2.37
C LYS A 20 10.56 27.14 -2.12
N GLN A 21 10.46 26.36 -3.19
CA GLN A 21 10.39 24.90 -3.10
C GLN A 21 11.62 24.36 -2.34
N LEU A 22 11.37 23.68 -1.21
CA LEU A 22 12.44 23.11 -0.36
C LEU A 22 13.31 22.09 -1.09
N PHE A 23 12.72 21.43 -2.08
CA PHE A 23 13.38 20.43 -2.91
C PHE A 23 13.02 20.70 -4.36
N SER A 24 13.98 21.15 -5.15
CA SER A 24 13.86 21.14 -6.60
C SER A 24 14.30 19.75 -7.10
N PHE A 25 13.37 18.82 -7.19
CA PHE A 25 13.62 17.59 -7.91
C PHE A 25 13.20 17.83 -9.36
N GLU A 26 14.16 17.87 -10.25
CA GLU A 26 13.89 17.96 -11.68
C GLU A 26 13.22 16.66 -12.20
N ARG A 27 13.46 15.55 -11.51
CA ARG A 27 12.98 14.23 -11.92
C ARG A 27 12.83 13.28 -10.74
N PHE A 28 11.65 12.65 -10.61
CA PHE A 28 11.41 11.54 -9.70
C PHE A 28 11.44 10.22 -10.45
N LEU A 29 12.27 9.30 -10.00
CA LEU A 29 12.32 7.93 -10.52
C LEU A 29 11.62 7.00 -9.53
N ILE A 30 10.57 6.34 -9.99
CA ILE A 30 9.84 5.33 -9.21
C ILE A 30 10.01 3.98 -9.91
N ASP A 31 10.62 3.05 -9.22
CA ASP A 31 10.80 1.68 -9.67
C ASP A 31 9.63 0.81 -9.18
N LYS A 32 8.79 0.37 -10.09
CA LYS A 32 7.63 -0.49 -9.81
C LYS A 32 8.02 -1.81 -9.15
N ASN A 33 9.12 -2.42 -9.62
CA ASN A 33 9.61 -3.67 -9.05
C ASN A 33 10.02 -3.52 -7.58
N ARG A 34 10.63 -2.40 -7.22
CA ARG A 34 10.95 -2.10 -5.82
C ARG A 34 9.72 -1.90 -4.96
N LEU A 35 8.62 -1.37 -5.51
CA LEU A 35 7.35 -1.28 -4.78
C LEU A 35 6.74 -2.66 -4.58
N ARG A 36 6.66 -3.48 -5.64
CA ARG A 36 6.09 -4.85 -5.57
C ARG A 36 6.82 -5.73 -4.56
N SER A 37 8.15 -5.68 -4.56
CA SER A 37 9.01 -6.53 -3.73
C SER A 37 9.33 -5.96 -2.35
N ALA A 38 8.85 -4.76 -2.03
CA ALA A 38 9.11 -4.15 -0.73
C ALA A 38 8.42 -4.94 0.38
N THR A 39 9.19 -5.48 1.31
CA THR A 39 8.69 -6.22 2.48
C THR A 39 8.66 -5.35 3.73
N TYR A 40 7.84 -5.75 4.71
CA TYR A 40 7.72 -5.02 5.97
C TYR A 40 9.00 -5.12 6.81
N SER A 41 9.44 -3.97 7.30
CA SER A 41 10.49 -3.86 8.31
C SER A 41 10.19 -2.68 9.24
N SER A 42 10.09 -2.92 10.53
CA SER A 42 9.77 -1.87 11.53
C SER A 42 10.75 -0.69 11.52
N LYS A 43 12.00 -0.92 11.12
CA LYS A 43 13.06 0.10 10.99
C LYS A 43 13.30 0.53 9.55
N GLY A 44 12.66 -0.10 8.58
CA GLY A 44 12.85 0.13 7.14
C GLY A 44 12.36 1.50 6.70
N ARG A 45 13.19 2.24 5.93
CA ARG A 45 12.79 3.53 5.35
C ARG A 45 11.63 3.37 4.37
N MET A 46 11.66 2.32 3.54
CA MET A 46 10.59 2.00 2.58
C MET A 46 9.27 1.70 3.31
N SER A 47 9.31 0.87 4.36
CA SER A 47 8.13 0.58 5.17
C SER A 47 7.50 1.85 5.75
N ARG A 48 8.32 2.74 6.34
CA ARG A 48 7.82 4.00 6.89
C ARG A 48 7.22 4.90 5.81
N ALA A 49 7.84 4.99 4.64
CA ALA A 49 7.34 5.81 3.54
C ALA A 49 6.00 5.29 3.01
N ILE A 50 5.89 3.98 2.75
CA ILE A 50 4.66 3.36 2.23
C ILE A 50 3.55 3.41 3.28
N LEU A 51 3.84 3.08 4.54
CA LEU A 51 2.84 3.15 5.61
C LEU A 51 2.37 4.58 5.88
N ALA A 52 3.24 5.59 5.76
CA ALA A 52 2.83 7.00 5.83
C ALA A 52 1.94 7.40 4.65
N LEU A 53 2.22 6.88 3.45
CA LEU A 53 1.35 7.09 2.30
C LEU A 53 -0.03 6.47 2.53
N TYR A 54 -0.10 5.24 3.04
CA TYR A 54 -1.37 4.61 3.41
C TYR A 54 -2.13 5.43 4.46
N ALA A 55 -1.44 5.92 5.49
CA ALA A 55 -2.03 6.78 6.51
C ALA A 55 -2.60 8.08 5.92
N SER A 56 -1.95 8.66 4.90
CA SER A 56 -2.41 9.89 4.25
C SER A 56 -3.74 9.74 3.49
N ALA A 57 -4.11 8.52 3.13
CA ALA A 57 -5.38 8.19 2.49
C ALA A 57 -6.53 8.05 3.50
N LYS A 58 -6.26 8.19 4.80
CA LYS A 58 -7.23 8.08 5.89
C LYS A 58 -8.00 6.76 5.84
N PRO A 59 -7.32 5.61 5.97
CA PRO A 59 -7.92 4.30 5.81
C PRO A 59 -9.07 4.10 6.78
N LYS A 60 -10.19 3.58 6.28
CA LYS A 60 -11.38 3.27 7.05
C LYS A 60 -11.41 1.82 7.46
N ASP A 61 -11.97 1.54 8.63
CA ASP A 61 -12.14 0.16 9.09
C ASP A 61 -13.17 -0.59 8.26
N TRP A 62 -12.95 -1.89 8.03
CA TRP A 62 -13.83 -2.67 7.16
C TRP A 62 -15.15 -3.05 7.83
N GLU A 63 -15.14 -3.29 9.14
CA GLU A 63 -16.37 -3.56 9.91
C GLU A 63 -17.15 -2.26 10.17
N HIS A 64 -16.46 -1.19 10.53
CA HIS A 64 -17.01 0.11 10.88
C HIS A 64 -16.72 1.14 9.78
N CYS A 65 -17.55 1.16 8.75
CA CYS A 65 -17.35 1.91 7.50
C CYS A 65 -17.16 3.43 7.64
N ASP A 66 -17.63 4.03 8.71
CA ASP A 66 -17.51 5.45 9.04
C ASP A 66 -16.26 5.78 9.86
N ARG A 67 -15.56 4.75 10.36
CA ARG A 67 -14.46 4.89 11.30
C ARG A 67 -13.10 4.92 10.60
N GLU A 68 -12.40 6.05 10.68
CA GLU A 68 -10.98 6.12 10.28
C GLU A 68 -10.10 5.34 11.28
N VAL A 69 -9.22 4.46 10.78
CA VAL A 69 -8.38 3.59 11.62
C VAL A 69 -7.27 4.35 12.34
N LEU A 70 -6.75 5.44 11.74
CA LEU A 70 -5.57 6.15 12.23
C LEU A 70 -5.90 7.51 12.84
N VAL A 71 -7.00 7.60 13.57
CA VAL A 71 -7.35 8.81 14.35
C VAL A 71 -6.88 8.70 15.78
N GLN A 72 -6.57 9.85 16.39
CA GLN A 72 -5.98 9.93 17.73
C GLN A 72 -6.78 9.14 18.79
N ASN A 73 -8.10 9.21 18.73
CA ASN A 73 -8.95 8.55 19.72
C ASN A 73 -8.82 7.03 19.74
N ILE A 74 -8.54 6.40 18.61
CA ILE A 74 -8.41 4.93 18.50
C ILE A 74 -7.17 4.43 19.25
N PHE A 75 -6.08 5.19 19.27
CA PHE A 75 -4.86 4.80 19.97
C PHE A 75 -5.03 4.68 21.49
N PHE A 76 -6.08 5.29 22.05
CA PHE A 76 -6.42 5.20 23.48
C PHE A 76 -7.45 4.12 23.80
N THR A 77 -7.96 3.42 22.79
CA THR A 77 -8.90 2.29 22.98
C THR A 77 -8.17 0.96 23.05
N THR A 78 -8.89 -0.10 23.39
CA THR A 78 -8.41 -1.49 23.30
C THR A 78 -8.35 -1.98 21.86
N ASP A 79 -9.12 -1.35 20.95
CA ASP A 79 -9.21 -1.69 19.53
C ASP A 79 -8.23 -0.85 18.70
N LYS A 80 -6.95 -1.09 18.91
CA LYS A 80 -5.85 -0.31 18.30
C LYS A 80 -5.70 -0.60 16.82
N PRO A 81 -5.10 0.35 16.06
CA PRO A 81 -4.69 0.09 14.69
C PRO A 81 -3.75 -1.11 14.58
N ASN A 82 -3.97 -1.94 13.59
CA ASN A 82 -3.17 -3.12 13.29
C ASN A 82 -2.82 -3.17 11.80
N LEU A 83 -1.70 -3.82 11.48
CA LEU A 83 -1.30 -4.12 10.12
C LEU A 83 -1.87 -5.49 9.74
N HIS A 84 -2.76 -5.51 8.76
CA HIS A 84 -3.42 -6.72 8.27
C HIS A 84 -2.86 -7.10 6.91
N HIS A 85 -2.52 -8.39 6.72
CA HIS A 85 -2.23 -8.94 5.40
C HIS A 85 -3.54 -9.27 4.69
N VAL A 86 -3.86 -8.56 3.61
CA VAL A 86 -5.08 -8.78 2.81
C VAL A 86 -5.14 -10.21 2.29
N PHE A 87 -4.01 -10.75 1.85
CA PHE A 87 -3.81 -12.19 1.66
C PHE A 87 -3.05 -12.72 2.87
N PRO A 88 -3.72 -13.33 3.88
CA PRO A 88 -3.05 -13.76 5.09
C PRO A 88 -1.94 -14.76 4.78
N ILE A 89 -0.73 -14.51 5.32
CA ILE A 89 0.49 -15.29 5.02
C ILE A 89 0.27 -16.79 5.26
N ASN A 90 -0.50 -17.13 6.29
CA ASN A 90 -0.79 -18.50 6.66
C ASN A 90 -2.07 -19.07 6.03
N SER A 91 -2.71 -18.36 5.11
CA SER A 91 -3.88 -18.89 4.40
C SER A 91 -3.48 -20.04 3.47
N GLU A 92 -4.42 -20.95 3.21
CA GLU A 92 -4.19 -22.06 2.30
C GLU A 92 -3.84 -21.57 0.88
N TYR A 93 -4.53 -20.52 0.42
CA TYR A 93 -4.24 -19.91 -0.87
C TYR A 93 -2.79 -19.46 -0.99
N VAL A 94 -2.26 -18.70 -0.01
CA VAL A 94 -0.89 -18.18 -0.03
C VAL A 94 0.12 -19.33 0.03
N ARG A 95 -0.10 -20.32 0.90
CA ARG A 95 0.79 -21.49 0.98
C ARG A 95 0.90 -22.26 -0.32
N ASN A 96 -0.20 -22.35 -1.07
CA ASN A 96 -0.24 -23.10 -2.33
C ASN A 96 0.30 -22.30 -3.53
N ASN A 97 0.32 -20.96 -3.48
CA ASN A 97 0.59 -20.11 -4.64
C ASN A 97 1.80 -19.17 -4.49
N GLN A 98 2.31 -18.92 -3.29
CA GLN A 98 3.35 -17.92 -3.01
C GLN A 98 4.68 -18.11 -3.77
N HIS A 99 4.95 -19.30 -4.33
CA HIS A 99 6.20 -19.60 -5.02
C HIS A 99 6.14 -19.44 -6.54
N LYS A 100 4.98 -19.07 -7.10
CA LYS A 100 4.79 -19.06 -8.56
C LYS A 100 5.47 -17.87 -9.26
N ASN A 101 5.58 -16.70 -8.60
CA ASN A 101 5.93 -15.45 -9.29
C ASN A 101 6.96 -14.55 -8.56
N ASN A 102 7.78 -15.08 -7.65
CA ASN A 102 8.75 -14.31 -6.84
C ASN A 102 8.15 -13.16 -6.00
N ILE A 103 6.85 -13.02 -5.96
CA ILE A 103 6.13 -12.07 -5.11
C ILE A 103 5.80 -12.78 -3.80
N THR A 104 6.12 -12.13 -2.68
CA THR A 104 5.86 -12.70 -1.36
C THR A 104 4.63 -12.09 -0.73
N ALA A 105 3.86 -12.90 0.00
CA ALA A 105 2.71 -12.39 0.76
C ALA A 105 3.11 -11.40 1.88
N ASP A 106 4.40 -11.30 2.22
CA ASP A 106 4.97 -10.31 3.14
C ASP A 106 5.24 -8.95 2.48
N SER A 107 4.84 -8.78 1.22
CA SER A 107 4.93 -7.49 0.54
C SER A 107 4.15 -6.40 1.30
N LEU A 108 4.74 -5.19 1.37
CA LEU A 108 4.03 -4.00 1.86
C LEU A 108 2.76 -3.70 1.07
N MET A 109 2.71 -4.11 -0.21
CA MET A 109 1.52 -3.99 -1.04
C MET A 109 0.39 -4.92 -0.60
N ASN A 110 0.68 -5.93 0.22
CA ASN A 110 -0.32 -6.81 0.82
C ASN A 110 -0.80 -6.35 2.21
N ILE A 111 -0.35 -5.20 2.71
CA ILE A 111 -0.68 -4.71 4.04
C ILE A 111 -1.77 -3.62 3.98
N ALA A 112 -2.80 -3.75 4.82
CA ALA A 112 -3.82 -2.73 5.07
C ALA A 112 -3.84 -2.35 6.57
N TYR A 113 -4.30 -1.13 6.89
CA TYR A 113 -4.59 -0.75 8.27
C TYR A 113 -6.02 -1.13 8.63
N LEU A 114 -6.19 -1.96 9.64
CA LEU A 114 -7.49 -2.30 10.22
C LEU A 114 -7.44 -2.06 11.72
N THR A 115 -8.59 -2.05 12.37
CA THR A 115 -8.62 -2.16 13.83
C THR A 115 -8.27 -3.59 14.26
N GLN A 116 -7.83 -3.74 15.51
CA GLN A 116 -7.43 -5.05 16.04
C GLN A 116 -8.60 -6.03 16.04
N ILE A 117 -9.81 -5.56 16.38
CA ILE A 117 -11.02 -6.40 16.43
C ILE A 117 -11.34 -6.92 15.03
N THR A 118 -11.38 -6.05 14.02
CA THR A 118 -11.62 -6.44 12.63
C THR A 118 -10.56 -7.43 12.14
N ASN A 119 -9.27 -7.14 12.40
CA ASN A 119 -8.18 -8.04 12.04
C ASN A 119 -8.31 -9.43 12.68
N LEU A 120 -8.68 -9.51 13.96
CA LEU A 120 -8.92 -10.77 14.68
C LEU A 120 -10.14 -11.52 14.13
N GLY A 121 -11.16 -10.82 13.65
CA GLY A 121 -12.34 -11.43 13.01
C GLY A 121 -12.00 -12.12 11.68
N ILE A 122 -11.04 -11.59 10.93
CA ILE A 122 -10.59 -12.17 9.65
C ILE A 122 -9.76 -13.43 9.86
N THR A 123 -8.83 -13.41 10.83
CA THR A 123 -7.90 -14.53 11.10
C THR A 123 -7.02 -14.89 9.90
N ASN A 124 -6.93 -16.18 9.54
CA ASN A 124 -6.18 -16.69 8.38
C ASN A 124 -7.08 -17.12 7.21
N ARG A 125 -8.36 -16.69 7.22
CA ARG A 125 -9.27 -16.98 6.11
C ARG A 125 -8.76 -16.37 4.80
N PRO A 126 -8.89 -17.07 3.67
CA PRO A 126 -8.50 -16.48 2.38
C PRO A 126 -9.44 -15.32 2.01
N PRO A 127 -8.98 -14.35 1.18
CA PRO A 127 -9.80 -13.20 0.78
C PRO A 127 -11.16 -13.60 0.18
N LEU A 128 -11.20 -14.68 -0.59
CA LEU A 128 -12.43 -15.20 -1.19
C LEU A 128 -13.55 -15.50 -0.18
N GLU A 129 -13.18 -15.82 1.06
CA GLU A 129 -14.14 -16.14 2.11
C GLU A 129 -14.50 -14.90 2.93
N TYR A 130 -13.50 -14.18 3.44
CA TYR A 130 -13.78 -13.13 4.42
C TYR A 130 -14.25 -11.81 3.80
N ILE A 131 -13.89 -11.50 2.55
CA ILE A 131 -14.34 -10.26 1.89
C ILE A 131 -15.88 -10.22 1.78
N LYS A 132 -16.53 -11.38 1.66
CA LYS A 132 -18.00 -11.49 1.63
C LYS A 132 -18.66 -10.94 2.89
N ASP A 133 -17.99 -11.02 4.04
CA ASP A 133 -18.54 -10.54 5.30
C ASP A 133 -18.64 -8.99 5.32
N TYR A 134 -17.84 -8.34 4.48
CA TYR A 134 -17.73 -6.88 4.38
C TYR A 134 -18.40 -6.32 3.12
N ASP A 135 -18.98 -7.14 2.25
CA ASP A 135 -19.61 -6.73 0.99
C ASP A 135 -20.91 -5.93 1.25
N LYS A 136 -20.71 -4.64 1.58
CA LYS A 136 -21.75 -3.64 1.82
C LYS A 136 -21.65 -2.55 0.73
N PRO A 137 -22.69 -1.75 0.48
CA PRO A 137 -22.65 -0.68 -0.54
C PRO A 137 -21.48 0.29 -0.41
N GLU A 138 -21.05 0.57 0.84
CA GLU A 138 -19.96 1.48 1.14
C GLU A 138 -18.56 0.86 1.01
N PHE A 139 -18.46 -0.47 0.87
CA PHE A 139 -17.19 -1.17 0.99
C PHE A 139 -16.21 -0.86 -0.16
N GLU A 140 -16.71 -0.57 -1.35
CA GLU A 140 -15.87 -0.10 -2.46
C GLU A 140 -15.14 1.21 -2.11
N ALA A 141 -15.85 2.17 -1.53
CA ALA A 141 -15.24 3.42 -1.08
C ALA A 141 -14.23 3.21 0.05
N ILE A 142 -14.47 2.21 0.91
CA ILE A 142 -13.52 1.82 1.96
C ILE A 142 -12.27 1.22 1.34
N MET A 143 -12.39 0.28 0.40
CA MET A 143 -11.24 -0.29 -0.30
C MET A 143 -10.39 0.77 -0.98
N ASN A 144 -11.00 1.76 -1.62
CA ASN A 144 -10.31 2.90 -2.22
C ASN A 144 -9.47 3.69 -1.19
N SER A 145 -9.96 3.82 0.07
CA SER A 145 -9.19 4.45 1.15
C SER A 145 -7.92 3.68 1.53
N HIS A 146 -7.77 2.44 1.08
CA HIS A 146 -6.59 1.60 1.25
C HIS A 146 -5.79 1.42 -0.05
N PHE A 147 -6.09 2.18 -1.11
CA PHE A 147 -5.54 1.96 -2.47
C PHE A 147 -5.84 0.56 -3.03
N LEU A 148 -6.89 -0.08 -2.57
CA LEU A 148 -7.33 -1.38 -3.08
C LEU A 148 -8.30 -1.16 -4.22
N SER A 149 -8.25 -2.03 -5.19
CA SER A 149 -9.19 -2.07 -6.31
C SER A 149 -10.34 -3.04 -6.03
N ASP A 150 -11.33 -3.03 -6.89
CA ASP A 150 -12.56 -3.82 -6.75
C ASP A 150 -12.40 -5.29 -7.12
N GLU A 151 -11.22 -5.72 -7.65
CA GLU A 151 -11.00 -7.13 -7.99
C GLU A 151 -11.29 -8.09 -6.82
N LEU A 152 -10.95 -7.69 -5.58
CA LEU A 152 -11.25 -8.51 -4.40
C LEU A 152 -12.76 -8.76 -4.25
N LEU A 153 -13.59 -7.72 -4.48
CA LEU A 153 -15.04 -7.85 -4.46
C LEU A 153 -15.56 -8.70 -5.63
N ILE A 154 -15.01 -8.48 -6.83
CA ILE A 154 -15.36 -9.26 -8.02
C ILE A 154 -15.10 -10.74 -7.76
N TRP A 155 -13.93 -11.10 -7.24
CA TRP A 155 -13.60 -12.48 -6.90
C TRP A 155 -14.49 -13.04 -5.79
N ALA A 156 -14.72 -12.26 -4.73
CA ALA A 156 -15.58 -12.69 -3.63
C ALA A 156 -17.03 -12.96 -4.11
N ARG A 157 -17.59 -12.07 -4.93
CA ARG A 157 -18.95 -12.21 -5.48
C ARG A 157 -19.06 -13.36 -6.48
N SER A 158 -18.05 -13.55 -7.32
CA SER A 158 -18.05 -14.68 -8.29
C SER A 158 -17.79 -16.04 -7.63
N GLY A 159 -17.20 -16.05 -6.43
CA GLY A 159 -16.78 -17.28 -5.75
C GLY A 159 -15.56 -17.94 -6.39
N ALA A 160 -14.83 -17.22 -7.26
CA ALA A 160 -13.65 -17.73 -7.96
C ALA A 160 -12.51 -16.70 -7.90
N MET A 161 -11.31 -17.17 -7.63
CA MET A 161 -10.09 -16.37 -7.55
C MET A 161 -9.01 -17.04 -8.38
N PRO A 162 -8.31 -16.32 -9.27
CA PRO A 162 -7.26 -16.91 -10.10
C PRO A 162 -6.04 -17.34 -9.27
N ASP A 163 -5.27 -18.29 -9.77
CA ASP A 163 -4.06 -18.78 -9.10
C ASP A 163 -3.01 -17.68 -8.85
N ASN A 164 -2.97 -16.65 -9.72
CA ASN A 164 -2.09 -15.49 -9.59
C ASN A 164 -2.79 -14.25 -8.99
N ALA A 165 -3.85 -14.43 -8.21
CA ALA A 165 -4.61 -13.32 -7.64
C ALA A 165 -3.76 -12.40 -6.77
N LEU A 166 -2.81 -12.93 -6.01
CA LEU A 166 -1.90 -12.11 -5.19
C LEU A 166 -1.06 -11.16 -6.07
N ASP A 167 -0.56 -11.65 -7.21
CA ASP A 167 0.23 -10.84 -8.13
C ASP A 167 -0.62 -9.73 -8.77
N LEU A 168 -1.82 -10.08 -9.24
CA LEU A 168 -2.77 -9.13 -9.80
C LEU A 168 -3.15 -8.06 -8.78
N PHE A 169 -3.42 -8.47 -7.56
CA PHE A 169 -3.73 -7.57 -6.46
C PHE A 169 -2.57 -6.61 -6.16
N ILE A 170 -1.34 -7.10 -6.06
CA ILE A 170 -0.14 -6.28 -5.81
C ILE A 170 0.09 -5.30 -6.96
N GLU A 171 -0.04 -5.75 -8.21
CA GLU A 171 0.12 -4.90 -9.39
C GLU A 171 -0.93 -3.78 -9.42
N SER A 172 -2.19 -4.13 -9.22
CA SER A 172 -3.29 -3.18 -9.18
C SER A 172 -3.07 -2.12 -8.10
N ARG A 173 -2.65 -2.53 -6.91
CA ARG A 173 -2.36 -1.61 -5.82
C ARG A 173 -1.17 -0.69 -6.09
N VAL A 174 -0.09 -1.21 -6.70
CA VAL A 174 1.03 -0.38 -7.17
C VAL A 174 0.53 0.72 -8.11
N ASN A 175 -0.31 0.36 -9.09
CA ASN A 175 -0.85 1.31 -10.04
C ASN A 175 -1.73 2.38 -9.37
N ASN A 176 -2.58 2.01 -8.41
CA ASN A 176 -3.41 2.95 -7.65
C ASN A 176 -2.55 3.93 -6.82
N ILE A 177 -1.49 3.44 -6.19
CA ILE A 177 -0.53 4.26 -5.46
C ILE A 177 0.18 5.26 -6.39
N LEU A 178 0.63 4.80 -7.56
CA LEU A 178 1.29 5.66 -8.54
C LEU A 178 0.37 6.75 -9.07
N LEU A 179 -0.90 6.41 -9.30
CA LEU A 179 -1.92 7.37 -9.73
C LEU A 179 -2.15 8.45 -8.66
N ASP A 180 -2.27 8.06 -7.38
CA ASP A 180 -2.42 8.98 -6.27
C ASP A 180 -1.19 9.90 -6.11
N LEU A 181 0.01 9.32 -6.21
CA LEU A 181 1.26 10.10 -6.16
C LEU A 181 1.34 11.11 -7.30
N LYS A 182 1.01 10.73 -8.53
CA LYS A 182 0.97 11.66 -9.67
C LYS A 182 0.01 12.82 -9.43
N THR A 183 -1.14 12.54 -8.84
CA THR A 183 -2.15 13.56 -8.52
C THR A 183 -1.66 14.51 -7.43
N LYS A 184 -1.09 13.98 -6.35
CA LYS A 184 -0.61 14.76 -5.20
C LYS A 184 0.64 15.57 -5.52
N LEU A 185 1.46 15.09 -6.42
CA LEU A 185 2.72 15.71 -6.82
C LEU A 185 2.59 16.36 -8.22
N SER A 186 1.41 16.86 -8.55
CA SER A 186 1.16 17.59 -9.80
C SER A 186 2.19 18.71 -9.99
N GLY A 187 2.80 18.78 -11.17
CA GLY A 187 3.89 19.72 -11.48
C GLY A 187 5.31 19.15 -11.28
N ILE A 188 5.44 17.91 -10.80
CA ILE A 188 6.70 17.20 -10.72
C ILE A 188 6.76 16.16 -11.84
N THR A 189 7.89 16.11 -12.56
CA THR A 189 8.08 15.09 -13.59
C THR A 189 8.40 13.74 -12.95
N PHE A 190 7.58 12.74 -13.23
CA PHE A 190 7.82 11.34 -12.85
C PHE A 190 8.36 10.56 -14.03
N GLU A 191 9.32 9.73 -13.76
CA GLU A 191 9.70 8.64 -14.63
C GLU A 191 9.43 7.33 -13.89
N GLU A 192 8.57 6.51 -14.45
CA GLU A 192 8.34 5.14 -14.00
C GLU A 192 9.27 4.21 -14.75
N ILE A 193 9.99 3.38 -14.01
CA ILE A 193 10.75 2.28 -14.56
C ILE A 193 10.27 0.97 -13.96
N ASP A 194 10.43 -0.08 -14.71
CA ASP A 194 10.30 -1.44 -14.21
C ASP A 194 11.62 -2.17 -14.43
N THR A 195 12.34 -2.42 -13.34
CA THR A 195 13.64 -3.08 -13.42
C THR A 195 13.54 -4.57 -13.75
N MET A 196 12.33 -5.15 -13.76
CA MET A 196 12.11 -6.50 -14.30
C MET A 196 12.20 -6.50 -15.80
N ASP A 197 11.54 -5.56 -16.47
CA ASP A 197 11.57 -5.44 -17.93
C ASP A 197 13.00 -5.21 -18.45
N LEU A 198 13.81 -4.45 -17.69
CA LEU A 198 15.21 -4.20 -18.02
C LEU A 198 16.09 -5.47 -17.91
N LYS A 199 15.81 -6.37 -16.97
CA LYS A 199 16.55 -7.63 -16.82
C LYS A 199 16.20 -8.63 -17.89
N GLU A 200 14.96 -8.72 -18.30
CA GLU A 200 14.53 -9.59 -19.40
C GLU A 200 15.11 -9.11 -20.75
N ALA A 201 15.14 -7.79 -20.98
CA ALA A 201 15.75 -7.22 -22.19
C ALA A 201 17.27 -7.41 -22.30
N VAL A 202 17.97 -7.56 -21.16
CA VAL A 202 19.42 -7.83 -21.12
C VAL A 202 19.73 -9.32 -21.22
N ALA A 203 18.77 -10.19 -20.91
CA ALA A 203 18.89 -11.65 -20.96
C ALA A 203 18.48 -12.28 -22.31
N ALA A 204 17.86 -11.50 -23.19
CA ALA A 204 17.45 -11.87 -24.55
C ALA A 204 18.48 -11.46 -25.60
#